data_d5b685d46dc6f2ab27f4388bf7fb1a86
#
_entry.id   d5b685d46dc6f2ab27f4388bf7fb1a86
#
_cell.length_a   1.000
_cell.length_b   1.000
_cell.length_c   1.000
_cell.angle_alpha   90.00
_cell.angle_beta   90.00
_cell.angle_gamma   90.00
#
_symmetry.space_group_name_H-M   'P 1'
#
loop_
_entity.id
_entity.type
_entity.pdbx_description
1 polymer ?
#
loop_
_entity_poly.entity_id
_entity_poly.type
_entity_poly.pdbx_seq_one_letter_code
_entity_poly.pdbx_strand_id
1 'polypeptide(L)'
;MGAMTLSATREWDFSSEQGKANYKAAQRRYPAQAIVDLAALRDNMRHLVSVVGGPHSGTAVMGIVKADAYGHGLIPAALAALAGGATWLGTAQSHEALLLRKAGIGLDRCHILTWVYSGAEVPFDELIDNDIDISVGSLAGIDGVAAAARRLGKTARVHVKVDSGFGRNGFTPAGFDAALAKLVPLAKEGVLHIVGQWSHLAVADAPDVPEFVASTDMQVETFKDFTRRMEAAGIPPEIRHLANTAATLSRPEIHFELTRPGIGLYGYEADPAMGTPSTYSLKPAMTLQAQLGTVKDVEAGHGISYGRTYLTPSDTSTAIVPLGYADGIHRSASGFDMEGAKHVTKPGDDRGRPTPVPCVRPRVHGPVHPRPARFRRRTRHPRRRQCGTVRSGPRRGLRRADSRRLGTCRRHHQLRDLHLPAQPHPAPVRACHGRIVRRGPRQARPGKHPVIP
;
A
#
# COMPACT_ATOMS: atom_id res chain seq x y z
N MET A 1 -28.02 -12.97 13.08
CA MET A 1 -26.66 -12.70 12.53
C MET A 1 -26.29 -11.30 12.93
N GLY A 2 -25.45 -11.17 13.96
CA GLY A 2 -25.04 -9.87 14.48
C GLY A 2 -24.16 -9.16 13.45
N ALA A 3 -24.52 -7.92 13.14
CA ALA A 3 -23.67 -7.04 12.35
C ALA A 3 -22.29 -7.00 13.01
N MET A 4 -21.26 -7.45 12.30
CA MET A 4 -19.87 -7.21 12.67
C MET A 4 -19.66 -5.69 12.64
N THR A 5 -19.88 -5.05 13.75
CA THR A 5 -19.50 -3.67 13.93
C THR A 5 -17.98 -3.59 13.77
N LEU A 6 -17.54 -2.92 12.71
CA LEU A 6 -16.18 -2.43 12.56
C LEU A 6 -15.91 -1.44 13.72
N SER A 7 -15.68 -1.99 14.91
CA SER A 7 -15.60 -1.21 16.16
C SER A 7 -14.33 -0.39 16.30
N ALA A 8 -13.45 -0.44 15.29
CA ALA A 8 -12.18 0.25 15.31
C ALA A 8 -12.15 1.55 14.47
N THR A 9 -13.10 1.73 13.55
CA THR A 9 -13.19 2.96 12.76
C THR A 9 -14.27 3.85 13.33
N ARG A 10 -13.90 4.99 13.89
CA ARG A 10 -14.84 6.02 14.33
C ARG A 10 -14.66 7.24 13.47
N GLU A 11 -15.75 7.70 12.90
CA GLU A 11 -15.78 8.98 12.20
C GLU A 11 -15.91 10.10 13.22
N TRP A 12 -15.12 11.16 13.03
CA TRP A 12 -15.11 12.35 13.85
C TRP A 12 -15.46 13.54 12.98
N ASP A 13 -16.59 14.15 13.24
CA ASP A 13 -16.95 15.42 12.63
C ASP A 13 -16.29 16.57 13.41
N PHE A 14 -15.12 17.01 12.95
CA PHE A 14 -14.40 18.12 13.56
C PHE A 14 -15.04 19.49 13.33
N SER A 15 -16.07 19.58 12.48
CA SER A 15 -16.84 20.81 12.32
C SER A 15 -17.81 21.05 13.48
N SER A 16 -18.22 19.98 14.18
CA SER A 16 -19.10 20.04 15.33
C SER A 16 -18.35 20.02 16.68
N GLU A 17 -18.89 20.70 17.68
CA GLU A 17 -18.35 20.66 19.05
C GLU A 17 -18.46 19.25 19.65
N GLN A 18 -19.54 18.53 19.33
CA GLN A 18 -19.71 17.14 19.79
C GLN A 18 -18.64 16.22 19.17
N GLY A 19 -18.32 16.35 17.89
CA GLY A 19 -17.26 15.59 17.24
C GLY A 19 -15.89 15.90 17.86
N LYS A 20 -15.58 17.15 18.14
CA LYS A 20 -14.36 17.57 18.85
C LYS A 20 -14.30 16.99 20.26
N ALA A 21 -15.42 17.01 21.00
CA ALA A 21 -15.50 16.45 22.35
C ALA A 21 -15.31 14.92 22.34
N ASN A 22 -15.93 14.23 21.39
CA ASN A 22 -15.80 12.78 21.22
C ASN A 22 -14.35 12.40 20.88
N TYR A 23 -13.70 13.15 20.00
CA TYR A 23 -12.29 12.95 19.67
C TYR A 23 -11.39 13.15 20.91
N LYS A 24 -11.62 14.20 21.70
CA LYS A 24 -10.89 14.46 22.94
C LYS A 24 -11.08 13.34 23.98
N ALA A 25 -12.29 12.77 24.05
CA ALA A 25 -12.57 11.61 24.89
C ALA A 25 -11.81 10.36 24.41
N ALA A 26 -11.76 10.11 23.09
CA ALA A 26 -10.99 9.02 22.51
C ALA A 26 -9.49 9.15 22.76
N GLN A 27 -8.94 10.38 22.67
CA GLN A 27 -7.53 10.63 23.00
C GLN A 27 -7.16 10.25 24.45
N ARG A 28 -8.11 10.41 25.39
CA ARG A 28 -7.90 9.98 26.79
C ARG A 28 -7.86 8.46 26.94
N ARG A 29 -8.61 7.74 26.12
CA ARG A 29 -8.72 6.28 26.16
C ARG A 29 -7.59 5.59 25.40
N TYR A 30 -7.17 6.18 24.27
CA TYR A 30 -6.17 5.62 23.38
C TYR A 30 -4.98 6.59 23.31
N PRO A 31 -3.86 6.25 23.96
CA PRO A 31 -2.70 7.14 24.02
C PRO A 31 -2.01 7.31 22.68
N ALA A 32 -2.29 6.43 21.70
CA ALA A 32 -1.76 6.49 20.36
C ALA A 32 -2.88 6.27 19.33
N GLN A 33 -2.82 6.97 18.20
CA GLN A 33 -3.86 6.92 17.16
C GLN A 33 -3.25 7.21 15.78
N ALA A 34 -3.75 6.51 14.77
CA ALA A 34 -3.62 6.90 13.37
C ALA A 34 -4.90 7.64 12.95
N ILE A 35 -4.76 8.88 12.53
CA ILE A 35 -5.86 9.72 12.08
C ILE A 35 -5.81 9.80 10.57
N VAL A 36 -6.90 9.43 9.91
CA VAL A 36 -7.04 9.49 8.46
C VAL A 36 -7.95 10.65 8.07
N ASP A 37 -7.41 11.57 7.28
CA ASP A 37 -8.14 12.70 6.71
C ASP A 37 -8.81 12.26 5.39
N LEU A 38 -10.10 11.93 5.46
CA LEU A 38 -10.89 11.51 4.29
C LEU A 38 -11.05 12.63 3.27
N ALA A 39 -11.05 13.89 3.70
CA ALA A 39 -11.08 15.02 2.80
C ALA A 39 -9.79 15.11 1.97
N ALA A 40 -8.63 14.83 2.60
CA ALA A 40 -7.37 14.76 1.87
C ALA A 40 -7.38 13.62 0.83
N LEU A 41 -7.90 12.44 1.16
CA LEU A 41 -8.05 11.33 0.19
C LEU A 41 -8.93 11.76 -1.00
N ARG A 42 -10.09 12.34 -0.72
CA ARG A 42 -11.00 12.84 -1.76
C ARG A 42 -10.31 13.89 -2.65
N ASP A 43 -9.63 14.85 -2.05
CA ASP A 43 -9.02 15.96 -2.76
C ASP A 43 -7.78 15.51 -3.55
N ASN A 44 -6.99 14.57 -3.05
CA ASN A 44 -5.93 13.90 -3.80
C ASN A 44 -6.49 13.18 -5.03
N MET A 45 -7.58 12.42 -4.86
CA MET A 45 -8.22 11.74 -6.00
C MET A 45 -8.75 12.74 -7.02
N ARG A 46 -9.40 13.81 -6.59
CA ARG A 46 -9.88 14.87 -7.49
C ARG A 46 -8.73 15.50 -8.28
N HIS A 47 -7.60 15.70 -7.61
CA HIS A 47 -6.40 16.18 -8.27
C HIS A 47 -5.87 15.18 -9.31
N LEU A 48 -5.78 13.89 -8.95
CA LEU A 48 -5.35 12.83 -9.88
C LEU A 48 -6.27 12.70 -11.09
N VAL A 49 -7.58 12.87 -10.91
CA VAL A 49 -8.55 12.97 -12.01
C VAL A 49 -8.26 14.20 -12.90
N SER A 50 -7.90 15.34 -12.30
CA SER A 50 -7.53 16.52 -13.08
C SER A 50 -6.21 16.36 -13.87
N VAL A 51 -5.25 15.62 -13.31
CA VAL A 51 -3.97 15.30 -13.96
C VAL A 51 -4.17 14.52 -15.27
N VAL A 52 -5.15 13.64 -15.32
CA VAL A 52 -5.46 12.87 -16.54
C VAL A 52 -6.41 13.61 -17.50
N GLY A 53 -6.62 14.91 -17.27
CA GLY A 53 -7.44 15.77 -18.13
C GLY A 53 -8.89 15.94 -17.67
N GLY A 54 -9.24 15.44 -16.48
CA GLY A 54 -10.57 15.56 -15.88
C GLY A 54 -11.57 14.49 -16.35
N PRO A 55 -12.81 14.57 -15.89
CA PRO A 55 -13.81 13.50 -16.08
C PRO A 55 -14.26 13.28 -17.52
N HIS A 56 -13.90 14.19 -18.43
CA HIS A 56 -14.27 14.13 -19.85
C HIS A 56 -13.07 13.89 -20.78
N SER A 57 -11.89 13.57 -20.24
CA SER A 57 -10.68 13.35 -21.04
C SER A 57 -10.66 12.03 -21.81
N GLY A 58 -11.57 11.11 -21.52
CA GLY A 58 -11.54 9.74 -22.03
C GLY A 58 -10.66 8.81 -21.18
N THR A 59 -9.86 9.34 -20.23
CA THR A 59 -9.07 8.55 -19.30
C THR A 59 -9.74 8.51 -17.91
N ALA A 60 -10.12 7.33 -17.49
CA ALA A 60 -10.66 7.10 -16.15
C ALA A 60 -9.55 6.94 -15.10
N VAL A 61 -9.90 7.05 -13.83
CA VAL A 61 -8.97 6.82 -12.71
C VAL A 61 -9.49 5.72 -11.80
N MET A 62 -8.66 4.69 -11.57
CA MET A 62 -8.89 3.62 -10.62
C MET A 62 -8.21 3.95 -9.29
N GLY A 63 -9.00 4.19 -8.24
CA GLY A 63 -8.50 4.30 -6.87
C GLY A 63 -8.02 2.94 -6.37
N ILE A 64 -6.72 2.80 -6.07
CA ILE A 64 -6.17 1.55 -5.55
C ILE A 64 -6.30 1.52 -4.03
N VAL A 65 -7.20 0.65 -3.56
CA VAL A 65 -7.58 0.54 -2.14
C VAL A 65 -7.20 -0.81 -1.50
N LYS A 66 -6.31 -1.57 -2.13
CA LYS A 66 -5.76 -2.83 -1.61
C LYS A 66 -5.11 -2.68 -0.24
N ALA A 67 -4.98 -3.80 0.49
CA ALA A 67 -4.33 -3.88 1.81
C ALA A 67 -4.97 -2.90 2.81
N ASP A 68 -6.30 -3.02 2.96
CA ASP A 68 -7.10 -2.12 3.80
C ASP A 68 -6.87 -0.63 3.43
N ALA A 69 -6.85 -0.33 2.12
CA ALA A 69 -6.52 1.00 1.59
C ALA A 69 -5.17 1.52 2.13
N TYR A 70 -4.11 0.71 2.02
CA TYR A 70 -2.79 1.03 2.56
C TYR A 70 -2.83 1.31 4.08
N GLY A 71 -3.73 0.63 4.80
CA GLY A 71 -3.94 0.82 6.23
C GLY A 71 -4.77 2.05 6.61
N HIS A 72 -5.45 2.68 5.64
CA HIS A 72 -6.31 3.85 5.87
C HIS A 72 -7.77 3.50 6.13
N GLY A 73 -8.13 2.21 6.06
CA GLY A 73 -9.50 1.72 6.15
C GLY A 73 -10.15 1.59 4.76
N LEU A 74 -10.46 0.35 4.37
CA LEU A 74 -10.90 -0.01 3.02
C LEU A 74 -12.15 0.78 2.58
N ILE A 75 -13.23 0.70 3.34
CA ILE A 75 -14.51 1.28 2.95
C ILE A 75 -14.49 2.81 2.96
N PRO A 76 -14.05 3.51 4.04
CA PRO A 76 -14.03 4.96 4.04
C PRO A 76 -13.08 5.55 2.97
N ALA A 77 -11.93 4.92 2.72
CA ALA A 77 -11.02 5.37 1.67
C ALA A 77 -11.61 5.16 0.27
N ALA A 78 -12.30 4.04 0.03
CA ALA A 78 -13.01 3.80 -1.23
C ALA A 78 -14.08 4.85 -1.48
N LEU A 79 -14.90 5.16 -0.47
CA LEU A 79 -15.94 6.20 -0.57
C LEU A 79 -15.33 7.59 -0.82
N ALA A 80 -14.21 7.92 -0.18
CA ALA A 80 -13.50 9.17 -0.42
C ALA A 80 -12.94 9.23 -1.84
N ALA A 81 -12.38 8.13 -2.37
CA ALA A 81 -11.90 8.06 -3.75
C ALA A 81 -13.04 8.28 -4.75
N LEU A 82 -14.19 7.63 -4.56
CA LEU A 82 -15.36 7.82 -5.40
C LEU A 82 -15.89 9.27 -5.34
N ALA A 83 -15.93 9.86 -4.16
CA ALA A 83 -16.30 11.27 -3.99
C ALA A 83 -15.29 12.24 -4.62
N GLY A 84 -14.06 11.78 -4.86
CA GLY A 84 -13.01 12.50 -5.60
C GLY A 84 -13.08 12.32 -7.10
N GLY A 85 -13.97 11.47 -7.63
CA GLY A 85 -14.17 11.27 -9.06
C GLY A 85 -13.56 9.97 -9.62
N ALA A 86 -13.08 9.05 -8.76
CA ALA A 86 -12.73 7.72 -9.23
C ALA A 86 -13.97 7.00 -9.75
N THR A 87 -13.87 6.33 -10.89
CA THR A 87 -14.94 5.52 -11.47
C THR A 87 -14.64 4.02 -11.35
N TRP A 88 -13.44 3.69 -10.91
CA TRP A 88 -12.95 2.35 -10.66
C TRP A 88 -12.29 2.26 -9.28
N LEU A 89 -12.40 1.06 -8.67
CA LEU A 89 -11.64 0.70 -7.49
C LEU A 89 -10.82 -0.56 -7.76
N GLY A 90 -9.60 -0.59 -7.24
CA GLY A 90 -8.69 -1.73 -7.42
C GLY A 90 -8.27 -2.33 -6.10
N THR A 91 -8.51 -3.64 -5.93
CA THR A 91 -8.12 -4.43 -4.76
C THR A 91 -7.14 -5.54 -5.15
N ALA A 92 -6.25 -5.90 -4.24
CA ALA A 92 -5.37 -7.03 -4.51
C ALA A 92 -6.05 -8.37 -4.24
N GLN A 93 -6.83 -8.45 -3.16
CA GLN A 93 -7.45 -9.69 -2.70
C GLN A 93 -8.94 -9.73 -3.02
N SER A 94 -9.44 -10.93 -3.36
CA SER A 94 -10.85 -11.14 -3.69
C SER A 94 -11.79 -10.72 -2.56
N HIS A 95 -11.44 -11.02 -1.31
CA HIS A 95 -12.27 -10.66 -0.15
C HIS A 95 -12.43 -9.14 0.03
N GLU A 96 -11.42 -8.33 -0.33
CA GLU A 96 -11.52 -6.87 -0.27
C GLU A 96 -12.55 -6.35 -1.28
N ALA A 97 -12.57 -6.91 -2.51
CA ALA A 97 -13.55 -6.57 -3.53
C ALA A 97 -14.97 -6.92 -3.09
N LEU A 98 -15.15 -8.13 -2.53
CA LEU A 98 -16.44 -8.58 -2.00
C LEU A 98 -16.92 -7.72 -0.80
N LEU A 99 -16.01 -7.29 0.07
CA LEU A 99 -16.33 -6.38 1.17
C LEU A 99 -16.83 -5.02 0.68
N LEU A 100 -16.23 -4.48 -0.40
CA LEU A 100 -16.71 -3.23 -1.00
C LEU A 100 -18.13 -3.36 -1.55
N ARG A 101 -18.43 -4.45 -2.27
CA ARG A 101 -19.80 -4.72 -2.75
C ARG A 101 -20.78 -4.89 -1.59
N LYS A 102 -20.39 -5.65 -0.57
CA LYS A 102 -21.21 -5.84 0.64
C LYS A 102 -21.46 -4.54 1.41
N ALA A 103 -20.57 -3.57 1.30
CA ALA A 103 -20.72 -2.23 1.88
C ALA A 103 -21.66 -1.32 1.05
N GLY A 104 -22.30 -1.84 -0.01
CA GLY A 104 -23.24 -1.08 -0.84
C GLY A 104 -22.57 -0.25 -1.96
N ILE A 105 -21.33 -0.52 -2.29
CA ILE A 105 -20.69 0.08 -3.46
C ILE A 105 -21.08 -0.77 -4.68
N GLY A 106 -22.20 -0.47 -5.30
CA GLY A 106 -22.76 -1.21 -6.44
C GLY A 106 -22.04 -0.92 -7.77
N LEU A 107 -22.40 -1.70 -8.81
CA LEU A 107 -21.88 -1.52 -10.16
C LEU A 107 -22.30 -0.17 -10.78
N ASP A 108 -23.49 0.31 -10.39
CA ASP A 108 -24.00 1.63 -10.76
C ASP A 108 -23.12 2.80 -10.31
N ARG A 109 -22.31 2.58 -9.27
CA ARG A 109 -21.37 3.58 -8.73
C ARG A 109 -19.96 3.45 -9.26
N CYS A 110 -19.45 2.21 -9.38
CA CYS A 110 -18.12 1.97 -9.90
C CYS A 110 -17.87 0.51 -10.26
N HIS A 111 -16.91 0.29 -11.16
CA HIS A 111 -16.30 -1.01 -11.39
C HIS A 111 -15.28 -1.34 -10.31
N ILE A 112 -15.12 -2.62 -9.98
CA ILE A 112 -14.13 -3.09 -9.02
C ILE A 112 -13.30 -4.18 -9.69
N LEU A 113 -11.98 -3.98 -9.75
CA LEU A 113 -11.02 -4.97 -10.26
C LEU A 113 -10.26 -5.62 -9.12
N THR A 114 -10.14 -6.97 -9.14
CA THR A 114 -9.25 -7.72 -8.25
C THR A 114 -8.25 -8.55 -9.05
N TRP A 115 -7.01 -8.81 -8.50
CA TRP A 115 -5.93 -9.39 -9.31
C TRP A 115 -5.02 -10.41 -8.61
N VAL A 116 -5.13 -10.63 -7.31
CA VAL A 116 -4.34 -11.66 -6.60
C VAL A 116 -5.28 -12.72 -6.07
N TYR A 117 -5.12 -13.89 -6.61
CA TYR A 117 -5.77 -15.09 -6.13
C TYR A 117 -4.79 -16.26 -6.25
N SER A 118 -4.81 -17.15 -5.27
CA SER A 118 -3.96 -18.34 -5.20
C SER A 118 -4.64 -19.38 -4.31
N GLY A 119 -4.27 -20.65 -4.51
CA GLY A 119 -4.84 -21.75 -3.76
C GLY A 119 -5.87 -22.55 -4.55
N ALA A 120 -6.38 -23.61 -3.95
CA ALA A 120 -7.29 -24.55 -4.57
C ALA A 120 -8.73 -23.98 -4.70
N GLU A 121 -9.10 -23.03 -3.86
CA GLU A 121 -10.45 -22.48 -3.79
C GLU A 121 -10.43 -20.97 -4.00
N VAL A 122 -10.47 -20.56 -5.28
CA VAL A 122 -10.67 -19.14 -5.63
C VAL A 122 -12.18 -18.90 -5.74
N PRO A 123 -12.73 -17.87 -5.10
CA PRO A 123 -14.16 -17.61 -5.07
C PRO A 123 -14.64 -16.95 -6.38
N PHE A 124 -14.34 -17.57 -7.54
CA PHE A 124 -14.72 -16.99 -8.83
C PHE A 124 -16.24 -16.86 -8.99
N ASP A 125 -17.00 -17.79 -8.42
CA ASP A 125 -18.47 -17.73 -8.45
C ASP A 125 -18.98 -16.48 -7.73
N GLU A 126 -18.46 -16.22 -6.51
CA GLU A 126 -18.86 -15.03 -5.74
C GLU A 126 -18.40 -13.73 -6.43
N LEU A 127 -17.23 -13.73 -7.06
CA LEU A 127 -16.74 -12.56 -7.79
C LEU A 127 -17.62 -12.23 -8.98
N ILE A 128 -18.00 -13.25 -9.78
CA ILE A 128 -18.88 -13.08 -10.94
C ILE A 128 -20.28 -12.67 -10.51
N ASP A 129 -20.83 -13.30 -9.46
CA ASP A 129 -22.16 -12.99 -8.93
C ASP A 129 -22.28 -11.55 -8.42
N ASN A 130 -21.17 -10.98 -7.94
CA ASN A 130 -21.13 -9.62 -7.43
C ASN A 130 -20.55 -8.60 -8.44
N ASP A 131 -20.54 -8.92 -9.75
CA ASP A 131 -20.08 -8.02 -10.82
C ASP A 131 -18.68 -7.45 -10.57
N ILE A 132 -17.75 -8.29 -10.12
CA ILE A 132 -16.36 -7.91 -9.90
C ILE A 132 -15.54 -8.30 -11.12
N ASP A 133 -14.79 -7.36 -11.67
CA ASP A 133 -13.88 -7.59 -12.76
C ASP A 133 -12.66 -8.40 -12.27
N ILE A 134 -12.29 -9.42 -13.01
CA ILE A 134 -11.27 -10.39 -12.59
C ILE A 134 -10.05 -10.28 -13.50
N SER A 135 -8.89 -10.05 -12.91
CA SER A 135 -7.64 -10.08 -13.67
C SER A 135 -7.24 -11.53 -13.97
N VAL A 136 -7.03 -11.89 -15.23
CA VAL A 136 -6.49 -13.17 -15.63
C VAL A 136 -5.07 -13.03 -16.17
N GLY A 137 -4.12 -13.77 -15.60
CA GLY A 137 -2.69 -13.71 -15.94
C GLY A 137 -2.04 -15.09 -16.03
N SER A 138 -2.84 -16.16 -16.11
CA SER A 138 -2.40 -17.54 -16.30
C SER A 138 -3.47 -18.36 -17.00
N LEU A 139 -3.08 -19.46 -17.66
CA LEU A 139 -4.02 -20.36 -18.31
C LEU A 139 -5.00 -20.99 -17.31
N ALA A 140 -4.52 -21.38 -16.14
CA ALA A 140 -5.37 -21.88 -15.05
C ALA A 140 -6.38 -20.84 -14.55
N GLY A 141 -5.99 -19.55 -14.51
CA GLY A 141 -6.90 -18.46 -14.17
C GLY A 141 -8.02 -18.31 -15.20
N ILE A 142 -7.69 -18.38 -16.49
CA ILE A 142 -8.71 -18.37 -17.57
C ILE A 142 -9.67 -19.55 -17.39
N ASP A 143 -9.14 -20.77 -17.21
CA ASP A 143 -9.95 -21.99 -17.06
C ASP A 143 -10.88 -21.90 -15.85
N GLY A 144 -10.36 -21.42 -14.71
CA GLY A 144 -11.14 -21.27 -13.48
C GLY A 144 -12.29 -20.27 -13.61
N VAL A 145 -12.03 -19.09 -14.18
CA VAL A 145 -13.06 -18.06 -14.40
C VAL A 145 -14.09 -18.57 -15.41
N ALA A 146 -13.66 -19.18 -16.51
CA ALA A 146 -14.59 -19.70 -17.51
C ALA A 146 -15.49 -20.85 -16.97
N ALA A 147 -14.92 -21.72 -16.13
CA ALA A 147 -15.70 -22.78 -15.49
C ALA A 147 -16.76 -22.19 -14.52
N ALA A 148 -16.41 -21.17 -13.75
CA ALA A 148 -17.33 -20.49 -12.87
C ALA A 148 -18.44 -19.75 -13.65
N ALA A 149 -18.08 -19.00 -14.69
CA ALA A 149 -19.03 -18.32 -15.57
C ALA A 149 -20.06 -19.29 -16.16
N ARG A 150 -19.61 -20.44 -16.65
CA ARG A 150 -20.51 -21.49 -17.20
C ARG A 150 -21.42 -22.10 -16.14
N ARG A 151 -20.92 -22.35 -14.91
CA ARG A 151 -21.76 -22.86 -13.81
C ARG A 151 -22.89 -21.88 -13.45
N LEU A 152 -22.59 -20.60 -13.48
CA LEU A 152 -23.54 -19.54 -13.14
C LEU A 152 -24.45 -19.16 -14.31
N GLY A 153 -24.15 -19.58 -15.53
CA GLY A 153 -24.82 -19.09 -16.74
C GLY A 153 -24.63 -17.58 -16.95
N LYS A 154 -23.51 -17.01 -16.49
CA LYS A 154 -23.18 -15.59 -16.57
C LYS A 154 -21.93 -15.36 -17.40
N THR A 155 -21.81 -14.18 -17.99
CA THR A 155 -20.59 -13.73 -18.63
C THR A 155 -19.64 -13.12 -17.60
N ALA A 156 -18.41 -13.63 -17.48
CA ALA A 156 -17.42 -13.06 -16.57
C ALA A 156 -16.68 -11.90 -17.23
N ARG A 157 -16.56 -10.77 -16.54
CA ARG A 157 -15.80 -9.61 -16.96
C ARG A 157 -14.34 -9.81 -16.58
N VAL A 158 -13.43 -9.76 -17.56
CA VAL A 158 -12.01 -10.04 -17.34
C VAL A 158 -11.08 -8.97 -17.87
N HIS A 159 -9.97 -8.75 -17.15
CA HIS A 159 -8.85 -7.95 -17.59
C HIS A 159 -7.63 -8.86 -17.79
N VAL A 160 -7.15 -8.93 -19.02
CA VAL A 160 -6.00 -9.75 -19.39
C VAL A 160 -4.73 -9.09 -18.87
N LYS A 161 -4.06 -9.77 -17.95
CA LYS A 161 -2.79 -9.29 -17.42
C LYS A 161 -1.63 -9.83 -18.21
N VAL A 162 -0.80 -8.93 -18.73
CA VAL A 162 0.43 -9.24 -19.44
C VAL A 162 1.66 -8.83 -18.64
N ASP A 163 2.74 -9.58 -18.75
CA ASP A 163 4.03 -9.22 -18.17
C ASP A 163 4.87 -8.54 -19.23
N SER A 164 4.89 -7.21 -19.17
CA SER A 164 5.68 -6.38 -20.08
C SER A 164 7.12 -6.15 -19.61
N GLY A 165 7.57 -6.86 -18.54
CA GLY A 165 8.92 -6.74 -18.01
C GLY A 165 9.01 -6.48 -16.51
N PHE A 166 7.88 -6.57 -15.76
CA PHE A 166 7.89 -6.47 -14.31
C PHE A 166 8.33 -7.78 -13.61
N GLY A 167 8.12 -8.93 -14.24
CA GLY A 167 8.57 -10.25 -13.75
C GLY A 167 7.80 -10.78 -12.53
N ARG A 168 6.53 -10.36 -12.32
CA ARG A 168 5.77 -10.78 -11.14
C ARG A 168 4.59 -11.69 -11.45
N ASN A 169 3.77 -11.33 -12.43
CA ASN A 169 2.57 -12.05 -12.83
C ASN A 169 2.08 -11.51 -14.19
N GLY A 170 1.42 -12.32 -14.97
CA GLY A 170 0.90 -11.99 -16.29
C GLY A 170 1.47 -12.93 -17.38
N PHE A 171 0.84 -12.93 -18.54
CA PHE A 171 1.33 -13.69 -19.68
C PHE A 171 2.60 -13.05 -20.23
N THR A 172 3.63 -13.86 -20.44
CA THR A 172 4.85 -13.42 -21.13
C THR A 172 4.62 -13.37 -22.64
N PRO A 173 5.43 -12.63 -23.42
CA PRO A 173 5.33 -12.60 -24.87
C PRO A 173 5.33 -13.99 -25.50
N ALA A 174 6.19 -14.89 -25.03
CA ALA A 174 6.29 -16.28 -25.52
C ALA A 174 5.06 -17.14 -25.16
N GLY A 175 4.41 -16.90 -24.01
CA GLY A 175 3.24 -17.66 -23.55
C GLY A 175 1.90 -17.12 -24.01
N PHE A 176 1.89 -15.99 -24.73
CA PHE A 176 0.64 -15.28 -24.98
C PHE A 176 -0.23 -15.94 -26.05
N ASP A 177 0.34 -16.63 -27.04
CA ASP A 177 -0.44 -17.35 -28.05
C ASP A 177 -1.30 -18.46 -27.44
N ALA A 178 -0.78 -19.15 -26.43
CA ALA A 178 -1.54 -20.12 -25.67
C ALA A 178 -2.71 -19.48 -24.90
N ALA A 179 -2.53 -18.24 -24.41
CA ALA A 179 -3.61 -17.49 -23.78
C ALA A 179 -4.67 -17.08 -24.82
N LEU A 180 -4.26 -16.54 -25.96
CA LEU A 180 -5.17 -16.17 -27.04
C LEU A 180 -5.99 -17.36 -27.55
N ALA A 181 -5.35 -18.55 -27.70
CA ALA A 181 -6.04 -19.78 -28.08
C ALA A 181 -7.19 -20.18 -27.14
N LYS A 182 -7.12 -19.76 -25.85
CA LYS A 182 -8.20 -19.96 -24.88
C LYS A 182 -9.18 -18.79 -24.84
N LEU A 183 -8.67 -17.56 -24.83
CA LEU A 183 -9.50 -16.35 -24.66
C LEU A 183 -10.44 -16.14 -25.85
N VAL A 184 -9.95 -16.32 -27.08
CA VAL A 184 -10.74 -16.06 -28.30
C VAL A 184 -12.04 -16.89 -28.38
N PRO A 185 -12.01 -18.24 -28.25
CA PRO A 185 -13.26 -18.99 -28.27
C PRO A 185 -14.19 -18.63 -27.10
N LEU A 186 -13.66 -18.44 -25.89
CA LEU A 186 -14.46 -18.08 -24.71
C LEU A 186 -15.13 -16.70 -24.85
N ALA A 187 -14.47 -15.75 -25.49
CA ALA A 187 -15.05 -14.45 -25.78
C ALA A 187 -16.14 -14.56 -26.86
N LYS A 188 -15.91 -15.34 -27.93
CA LYS A 188 -16.91 -15.60 -29.00
C LYS A 188 -18.15 -16.32 -28.49
N GLU A 189 -17.98 -17.23 -27.55
CA GLU A 189 -19.08 -17.94 -26.88
C GLU A 189 -19.83 -17.06 -25.87
N GLY A 190 -19.37 -15.86 -25.56
CA GLY A 190 -19.94 -14.98 -24.54
C GLY A 190 -19.69 -15.45 -23.10
N VAL A 191 -18.80 -16.40 -22.88
CA VAL A 191 -18.41 -16.88 -21.55
C VAL A 191 -17.57 -15.83 -20.84
N LEU A 192 -16.66 -15.17 -21.58
CA LEU A 192 -15.83 -14.08 -21.07
C LEU A 192 -16.10 -12.79 -21.86
N HIS A 193 -16.18 -11.68 -21.14
CA HIS A 193 -16.13 -10.34 -21.69
C HIS A 193 -14.74 -9.75 -21.44
N ILE A 194 -13.98 -9.48 -22.50
CA ILE A 194 -12.63 -8.93 -22.42
C ILE A 194 -12.73 -7.42 -22.21
N VAL A 195 -12.84 -6.99 -20.97
CA VAL A 195 -12.95 -5.57 -20.61
C VAL A 195 -11.61 -4.86 -20.78
N GLY A 196 -10.52 -5.45 -20.33
CA GLY A 196 -9.26 -4.74 -20.32
C GLY A 196 -8.01 -5.55 -20.55
N GLN A 197 -6.96 -4.83 -20.90
CA GLN A 197 -5.58 -5.30 -20.90
C GLN A 197 -4.76 -4.45 -19.94
N TRP A 198 -3.89 -5.10 -19.14
CA TRP A 198 -3.08 -4.37 -18.21
C TRP A 198 -1.73 -4.99 -17.89
N SER A 199 -0.80 -4.13 -17.49
CA SER A 199 0.48 -4.52 -16.94
C SER A 199 0.87 -3.60 -15.76
N HIS A 200 2.11 -3.70 -15.30
CA HIS A 200 2.64 -2.89 -14.21
C HIS A 200 4.07 -2.46 -14.50
N LEU A 201 4.37 -1.19 -14.30
CA LEU A 201 5.69 -0.62 -14.53
C LEU A 201 6.62 -0.91 -13.35
N ALA A 202 7.87 -1.22 -13.67
CA ALA A 202 8.87 -1.63 -12.67
C ALA A 202 9.59 -0.44 -12.03
N VAL A 203 9.96 0.56 -12.84
CA VAL A 203 10.90 1.63 -12.48
C VAL A 203 10.48 3.02 -12.97
N ALA A 204 9.18 3.25 -13.17
CA ALA A 204 8.64 4.55 -13.59
C ALA A 204 8.76 5.64 -12.51
N ASP A 205 9.20 5.29 -11.31
CA ASP A 205 9.37 6.17 -10.16
C ASP A 205 10.77 6.81 -10.05
N ALA A 206 11.62 6.62 -11.07
CA ALA A 206 12.91 7.29 -11.19
C ALA A 206 13.06 7.89 -12.61
N PRO A 207 12.31 8.97 -12.92
CA PRO A 207 12.23 9.53 -14.28
C PRO A 207 13.54 10.18 -14.74
N ASP A 208 14.45 10.49 -13.82
CA ASP A 208 15.74 11.12 -14.14
C ASP A 208 16.88 10.11 -14.36
N VAL A 209 16.61 8.79 -14.29
CA VAL A 209 17.59 7.73 -14.52
C VAL A 209 17.43 7.17 -15.92
N PRO A 210 18.35 7.44 -16.88
CA PRO A 210 18.18 7.09 -18.28
C PRO A 210 17.89 5.60 -18.54
N GLU A 211 18.58 4.69 -17.82
CA GLU A 211 18.35 3.26 -17.95
C GLU A 211 16.94 2.83 -17.44
N PHE A 212 16.35 3.56 -16.49
CA PHE A 212 14.99 3.28 -16.00
C PHE A 212 13.93 3.85 -16.94
N VAL A 213 14.22 4.99 -17.56
CA VAL A 213 13.39 5.53 -18.63
C VAL A 213 13.37 4.54 -19.80
N ALA A 214 14.53 4.10 -20.30
CA ALA A 214 14.63 3.12 -21.37
C ALA A 214 13.93 1.79 -21.03
N SER A 215 14.06 1.30 -19.79
CA SER A 215 13.36 0.12 -19.31
C SER A 215 11.84 0.30 -19.29
N THR A 216 11.38 1.48 -18.89
CA THR A 216 9.95 1.83 -18.91
C THR A 216 9.43 1.87 -20.34
N ASP A 217 10.17 2.47 -21.26
CA ASP A 217 9.81 2.56 -22.68
C ASP A 217 9.73 1.17 -23.32
N MET A 218 10.67 0.26 -23.02
CA MET A 218 10.58 -1.14 -23.46
C MET A 218 9.32 -1.83 -22.91
N GLN A 219 8.95 -1.58 -21.65
CA GLN A 219 7.72 -2.10 -21.07
C GLN A 219 6.47 -1.59 -21.80
N VAL A 220 6.47 -0.30 -22.19
CA VAL A 220 5.39 0.32 -22.95
C VAL A 220 5.26 -0.31 -24.33
N GLU A 221 6.36 -0.48 -25.06
CA GLU A 221 6.32 -1.09 -26.40
C GLU A 221 5.90 -2.58 -26.34
N THR A 222 6.41 -3.33 -25.39
CA THR A 222 5.95 -4.70 -25.12
C THR A 222 4.45 -4.73 -24.81
N PHE A 223 3.95 -3.80 -24.01
CA PHE A 223 2.53 -3.70 -23.69
C PHE A 223 1.67 -3.43 -24.93
N LYS A 224 2.10 -2.50 -25.79
CA LYS A 224 1.44 -2.19 -27.07
C LYS A 224 1.47 -3.38 -28.03
N ASP A 225 2.54 -4.19 -28.01
CA ASP A 225 2.60 -5.41 -28.82
C ASP A 225 1.52 -6.42 -28.41
N PHE A 226 1.33 -6.63 -27.14
CA PHE A 226 0.22 -7.46 -26.65
C PHE A 226 -1.15 -6.91 -27.11
N THR A 227 -1.35 -5.58 -27.10
CA THR A 227 -2.57 -4.97 -27.63
C THR A 227 -2.80 -5.34 -29.09
N ARG A 228 -1.77 -5.13 -29.97
CA ARG A 228 -1.85 -5.50 -31.39
C ARG A 228 -2.19 -6.97 -31.61
N ARG A 229 -1.63 -7.86 -30.80
CA ARG A 229 -1.91 -9.31 -30.87
C ARG A 229 -3.34 -9.64 -30.46
N MET A 230 -3.90 -8.96 -29.46
CA MET A 230 -5.31 -9.11 -29.06
C MET A 230 -6.25 -8.59 -30.16
N GLU A 231 -5.94 -7.44 -30.74
CA GLU A 231 -6.69 -6.85 -31.86
C GLU A 231 -6.68 -7.78 -33.09
N ALA A 232 -5.51 -8.28 -33.47
CA ALA A 232 -5.36 -9.22 -34.58
C ALA A 232 -6.11 -10.56 -34.34
N ALA A 233 -6.25 -10.97 -33.08
CA ALA A 233 -7.01 -12.16 -32.69
C ALA A 233 -8.53 -11.92 -32.62
N GLY A 234 -9.01 -10.69 -32.85
CA GLY A 234 -10.42 -10.31 -32.81
C GLY A 234 -11.02 -10.17 -31.41
N ILE A 235 -10.19 -9.91 -30.40
CA ILE A 235 -10.59 -9.62 -29.02
C ILE A 235 -9.90 -8.35 -28.51
N PRO A 236 -10.13 -7.17 -29.17
CA PRO A 236 -9.54 -5.91 -28.74
C PRO A 236 -9.96 -5.61 -27.30
N PRO A 237 -9.04 -5.14 -26.43
CA PRO A 237 -9.43 -4.69 -25.11
C PRO A 237 -10.20 -3.36 -25.21
N GLU A 238 -11.28 -3.22 -24.46
CA GLU A 238 -12.01 -1.94 -24.38
C GLU A 238 -11.20 -0.89 -23.61
N ILE A 239 -10.43 -1.34 -22.61
CA ILE A 239 -9.65 -0.49 -21.70
C ILE A 239 -8.23 -1.01 -21.59
N ARG A 240 -7.26 -0.12 -21.86
CA ARG A 240 -5.84 -0.40 -21.59
C ARG A 240 -5.42 0.37 -20.35
N HIS A 241 -4.70 -0.30 -19.45
CA HIS A 241 -4.22 0.37 -18.25
C HIS A 241 -2.82 -0.09 -17.82
N LEU A 242 -1.88 0.84 -17.85
CA LEU A 242 -0.47 0.62 -17.53
C LEU A 242 0.02 1.52 -16.39
N ALA A 243 -0.32 2.82 -16.44
CA ALA A 243 0.17 3.84 -15.52
C ALA A 243 -0.18 3.56 -14.06
N ASN A 244 0.83 3.42 -13.20
CA ASN A 244 0.75 3.49 -11.75
C ASN A 244 0.82 4.96 -11.28
N THR A 245 0.98 5.24 -9.97
CA THR A 245 1.10 6.63 -9.47
C THR A 245 2.20 7.40 -10.19
N ALA A 246 3.40 6.81 -10.30
CA ALA A 246 4.53 7.49 -10.95
C ALA A 246 4.19 7.90 -12.39
N ALA A 247 3.76 6.95 -13.19
CA ALA A 247 3.42 7.21 -14.58
C ALA A 247 2.17 8.09 -14.73
N THR A 248 1.20 8.03 -13.82
CA THR A 248 0.07 8.97 -13.81
C THR A 248 0.54 10.40 -13.64
N LEU A 249 1.59 10.64 -12.84
CA LEU A 249 2.09 11.98 -12.55
C LEU A 249 3.13 12.50 -13.56
N SER A 250 3.85 11.61 -14.27
CA SER A 250 5.00 11.99 -15.07
C SER A 250 4.98 11.52 -16.54
N ARG A 251 4.04 10.65 -16.95
CA ARG A 251 4.01 10.03 -18.29
C ARG A 251 2.60 10.07 -18.90
N PRO A 252 2.09 11.27 -19.28
CA PRO A 252 0.72 11.42 -19.80
C PRO A 252 0.47 10.60 -21.07
N GLU A 253 1.49 10.33 -21.88
CA GLU A 253 1.39 9.56 -23.11
C GLU A 253 1.05 8.08 -22.94
N ILE A 254 1.11 7.56 -21.70
CA ILE A 254 0.74 6.18 -21.37
C ILE A 254 -0.40 6.06 -20.37
N HIS A 255 -1.21 7.10 -20.24
CA HIS A 255 -2.42 7.03 -19.40
C HIS A 255 -3.42 6.03 -19.97
N PHE A 256 -3.50 5.91 -21.30
CA PHE A 256 -4.49 5.13 -22.01
C PHE A 256 -5.91 5.44 -21.50
N GLU A 257 -6.80 4.46 -21.47
CA GLU A 257 -8.18 4.66 -21.05
C GLU A 257 -8.36 4.63 -19.53
N LEU A 258 -7.34 4.14 -18.76
CA LEU A 258 -7.46 4.01 -17.31
C LEU A 258 -6.10 4.07 -16.60
N THR A 259 -5.95 4.97 -15.64
CA THR A 259 -4.79 5.02 -14.75
C THR A 259 -5.09 4.39 -13.40
N ARG A 260 -4.03 3.96 -12.68
CA ARG A 260 -4.16 3.23 -11.42
C ARG A 260 -3.27 3.80 -10.32
N PRO A 261 -3.49 5.05 -9.89
CA PRO A 261 -2.72 5.62 -8.80
C PRO A 261 -3.05 4.90 -7.49
N GLY A 262 -1.99 4.40 -6.84
CA GLY A 262 -2.07 3.81 -5.51
C GLY A 262 -1.63 4.82 -4.46
N ILE A 263 -0.32 4.95 -4.27
CA ILE A 263 0.25 5.78 -3.20
C ILE A 263 -0.14 7.27 -3.35
N GLY A 264 -0.40 7.75 -4.58
CA GLY A 264 -0.86 9.11 -4.86
C GLY A 264 -2.22 9.44 -4.24
N LEU A 265 -3.14 8.46 -4.18
CA LEU A 265 -4.42 8.62 -3.47
C LEU A 265 -4.19 8.98 -1.99
N TYR A 266 -3.16 8.42 -1.37
CA TYR A 266 -2.83 8.64 0.05
C TYR A 266 -1.94 9.86 0.28
N GLY A 267 -1.62 10.58 -0.78
CA GLY A 267 -0.95 11.87 -0.71
C GLY A 267 0.57 11.81 -0.80
N TYR A 268 1.11 10.79 -1.48
CA TYR A 268 2.55 10.63 -1.67
C TYR A 268 2.90 10.39 -3.13
N GLU A 269 4.06 10.86 -3.54
CA GLU A 269 4.78 10.42 -4.71
C GLU A 269 5.23 8.95 -4.56
N ALA A 270 5.57 8.31 -5.67
CA ALA A 270 5.96 6.90 -5.66
C ALA A 270 7.37 6.68 -5.10
N ASP A 271 8.27 7.64 -5.30
CA ASP A 271 9.65 7.64 -4.78
C ASP A 271 10.09 9.08 -4.51
N PRO A 272 10.93 9.35 -3.47
CA PRO A 272 11.51 10.66 -3.23
C PRO A 272 12.32 11.24 -4.40
N ALA A 273 12.83 10.42 -5.32
CA ALA A 273 13.48 10.88 -6.55
C ALA A 273 12.55 11.69 -7.45
N MET A 274 11.24 11.47 -7.36
CA MET A 274 10.24 12.26 -8.11
C MET A 274 9.99 13.64 -7.50
N GLY A 275 10.47 13.91 -6.29
CA GLY A 275 10.24 15.17 -5.57
C GLY A 275 9.56 14.97 -4.22
N THR A 276 8.56 15.77 -3.94
CA THR A 276 7.81 15.75 -2.69
C THR A 276 6.30 15.74 -2.96
N PRO A 277 5.43 15.39 -1.99
CA PRO A 277 3.99 15.49 -2.17
C PRO A 277 3.53 16.87 -2.67
N SER A 278 4.15 17.94 -2.19
CA SER A 278 3.84 19.32 -2.62
C SER A 278 4.22 19.60 -4.08
N THR A 279 5.22 18.92 -4.64
CA THR A 279 5.58 19.00 -6.06
C THR A 279 4.38 18.63 -6.94
N TYR A 280 3.61 17.66 -6.50
CA TYR A 280 2.45 17.13 -7.21
C TYR A 280 1.11 17.56 -6.60
N SER A 281 1.09 18.60 -5.76
CA SER A 281 -0.11 19.08 -5.08
C SER A 281 -0.85 17.98 -4.31
N LEU A 282 -0.15 16.98 -3.81
CA LEU A 282 -0.67 15.89 -3.01
C LEU A 282 -0.57 16.21 -1.51
N LYS A 283 -1.54 15.76 -0.74
CA LYS A 283 -1.62 15.97 0.71
C LYS A 283 -1.60 14.63 1.44
N PRO A 284 -0.57 14.32 2.26
CA PRO A 284 -0.57 13.12 3.10
C PRO A 284 -1.85 13.01 3.94
N ALA A 285 -2.55 11.88 3.81
CA ALA A 285 -3.85 11.68 4.43
C ALA A 285 -3.77 11.10 5.84
N MET A 286 -2.67 10.44 6.22
CA MET A 286 -2.52 9.83 7.54
C MET A 286 -1.60 10.66 8.44
N THR A 287 -2.04 10.82 9.69
CA THR A 287 -1.22 11.36 10.77
C THR A 287 -1.16 10.36 11.91
N LEU A 288 0.02 9.89 12.24
CA LEU A 288 0.26 9.08 13.44
C LEU A 288 0.62 9.99 14.60
N GLN A 289 -0.14 9.92 15.69
CA GLN A 289 0.10 10.72 16.90
C GLN A 289 0.02 9.87 18.16
N ALA A 290 0.76 10.32 19.20
CA ALA A 290 0.73 9.70 20.51
C ALA A 290 0.87 10.75 21.61
N GLN A 291 0.35 10.42 22.80
CA GLN A 291 0.62 11.17 24.01
C GLN A 291 1.95 10.70 24.60
N LEU A 292 2.76 11.64 25.11
CA LEU A 292 3.96 11.26 25.85
C LEU A 292 3.57 10.61 27.18
N GLY A 293 4.17 9.48 27.49
CA GLY A 293 4.12 8.83 28.79
C GLY A 293 5.08 9.49 29.79
N THR A 294 5.81 8.68 30.56
CA THR A 294 6.81 9.17 31.51
C THR A 294 7.89 9.97 30.81
N VAL A 295 8.16 11.17 31.32
CA VAL A 295 9.28 12.02 30.91
C VAL A 295 10.27 12.05 32.06
N LYS A 296 11.55 11.79 31.78
CA LYS A 296 12.64 11.83 32.76
C LYS A 296 13.91 12.44 32.19
N ASP A 297 14.70 13.07 33.04
CA ASP A 297 16.01 13.57 32.67
C ASP A 297 17.05 12.44 32.76
N VAL A 298 18.01 12.46 31.86
CA VAL A 298 19.12 11.52 31.76
C VAL A 298 20.40 12.28 31.45
N GLU A 299 21.52 11.82 32.00
CA GLU A 299 22.84 12.41 31.80
C GLU A 299 23.42 12.07 30.41
N ALA A 300 24.44 12.83 30.03
CA ALA A 300 25.25 12.52 28.87
C ALA A 300 25.85 11.10 28.96
N GLY A 301 25.95 10.40 27.82
CA GLY A 301 26.46 9.03 27.77
C GLY A 301 25.46 7.96 28.22
N HIS A 302 24.22 8.34 28.57
CA HIS A 302 23.19 7.38 28.94
C HIS A 302 22.73 6.55 27.73
N GLY A 303 22.77 5.22 27.87
CA GLY A 303 22.34 4.30 26.81
C GLY A 303 20.83 4.16 26.77
N ILE A 304 20.22 4.42 25.60
CA ILE A 304 18.77 4.33 25.43
C ILE A 304 18.37 2.95 24.90
N SER A 305 17.42 2.29 25.58
CA SER A 305 16.75 1.08 25.16
C SER A 305 17.69 -0.14 24.91
N TYR A 306 17.16 -1.20 24.27
CA TYR A 306 17.89 -2.45 24.06
C TYR A 306 19.14 -2.26 23.16
N GLY A 307 20.25 -2.86 23.62
CA GLY A 307 21.52 -2.83 22.94
C GLY A 307 22.23 -1.48 23.03
N ARG A 308 21.64 -0.48 23.72
CA ARG A 308 22.25 0.83 23.95
C ARG A 308 22.91 1.44 22.70
N THR A 309 22.27 1.27 21.54
CA THR A 309 22.81 1.72 20.25
C THR A 309 22.81 3.23 20.09
N TYR A 310 22.05 3.93 20.94
CA TYR A 310 22.09 5.38 21.05
C TYR A 310 22.56 5.75 22.45
N LEU A 311 23.58 6.59 22.50
CA LEU A 311 24.05 7.22 23.73
C LEU A 311 23.67 8.70 23.66
N THR A 312 23.17 9.24 24.77
CA THR A 312 22.86 10.67 24.85
C THR A 312 24.15 11.50 24.70
N PRO A 313 24.19 12.45 23.76
CA PRO A 313 25.40 13.26 23.53
C PRO A 313 25.60 14.35 24.61
N SER A 314 24.56 14.67 25.35
CA SER A 314 24.52 15.65 26.43
C SER A 314 23.40 15.29 27.41
N ASP A 315 23.35 15.98 28.54
CA ASP A 315 22.21 15.92 29.44
C ASP A 315 20.92 16.27 28.69
N THR A 316 19.90 15.43 28.82
CA THR A 316 18.67 15.57 28.04
C THR A 316 17.48 14.95 28.76
N SER A 317 16.28 15.18 28.24
CA SER A 317 15.09 14.50 28.72
C SER A 317 14.65 13.41 27.73
N THR A 318 14.25 12.26 28.24
CA THR A 318 13.63 11.17 27.49
C THR A 318 12.17 11.04 27.82
N ALA A 319 11.37 10.57 26.84
CA ALA A 319 9.95 10.33 27.04
C ALA A 319 9.54 8.97 26.46
N ILE A 320 8.57 8.34 27.10
CA ILE A 320 7.92 7.14 26.55
C ILE A 320 6.89 7.57 25.51
N VAL A 321 7.03 7.07 24.28
CA VAL A 321 5.99 7.12 23.24
C VAL A 321 5.32 5.76 23.18
N PRO A 322 4.01 5.63 23.47
CA PRO A 322 3.30 4.35 23.54
C PRO A 322 2.96 3.81 22.15
N LEU A 323 3.96 3.76 21.29
CA LEU A 323 3.95 3.18 19.94
C LEU A 323 5.29 2.50 19.69
N GLY A 324 5.27 1.33 19.09
CA GLY A 324 6.49 0.60 18.81
C GLY A 324 6.36 -0.36 17.63
N TYR A 325 7.30 -1.30 17.54
CA TYR A 325 7.33 -2.27 16.45
C TYR A 325 6.14 -3.25 16.51
N ALA A 326 5.52 -3.45 17.66
CA ALA A 326 4.28 -4.21 17.79
C ALA A 326 3.09 -3.50 17.11
N ASP A 327 3.17 -2.17 16.96
CA ASP A 327 2.18 -1.32 16.31
C ASP A 327 2.53 -1.03 14.84
N GLY A 328 3.50 -1.75 14.26
CA GLY A 328 3.93 -1.58 12.87
C GLY A 328 5.02 -0.53 12.64
N ILE A 329 5.58 0.10 13.70
CA ILE A 329 6.73 0.99 13.55
C ILE A 329 7.97 0.17 13.27
N HIS A 330 8.54 0.33 12.08
CA HIS A 330 9.70 -0.46 11.65
C HIS A 330 10.92 -0.21 12.54
N ARG A 331 11.57 -1.29 12.99
CA ARG A 331 12.81 -1.16 13.76
C ARG A 331 13.94 -0.47 12.97
N SER A 332 13.94 -0.61 11.67
CA SER A 332 14.86 0.09 10.76
C SER A 332 14.59 1.60 10.64
N ALA A 333 13.45 2.08 11.09
CA ALA A 333 13.18 3.51 11.21
C ALA A 333 13.92 4.16 12.38
N SER A 334 14.57 3.34 13.22
CA SER A 334 15.41 3.77 14.33
C SER A 334 16.85 3.91 13.89
N GLY A 335 17.45 5.07 14.14
CA GLY A 335 18.85 5.30 13.81
C GLY A 335 19.10 5.10 12.33
N PHE A 336 18.85 6.09 11.57
CA PHE A 336 18.62 6.08 10.14
C PHE A 336 19.74 5.52 9.27
N ASP A 337 20.91 5.48 9.74
CA ASP A 337 21.99 4.55 9.47
C ASP A 337 22.80 4.42 10.76
N MET A 338 23.43 3.31 10.96
CA MET A 338 24.23 3.08 12.16
C MET A 338 25.44 4.03 12.21
N GLU A 339 25.84 4.57 11.07
CA GLU A 339 26.85 5.64 10.96
C GLU A 339 26.22 7.02 11.16
N GLY A 340 24.98 7.25 10.70
CA GLY A 340 24.26 8.51 10.81
C GLY A 340 23.60 8.75 12.16
N ALA A 341 23.47 7.74 13.02
CA ALA A 341 22.99 7.92 14.39
C ALA A 341 23.87 8.92 15.19
N LYS A 342 25.08 9.16 14.74
CA LYS A 342 25.98 10.21 15.26
C LYS A 342 25.59 11.63 14.80
N HIS A 343 24.69 11.76 13.83
CA HIS A 343 24.39 13.06 13.19
C HIS A 343 22.95 13.55 13.37
N VAL A 344 22.15 12.92 14.19
CA VAL A 344 20.76 13.36 14.45
C VAL A 344 20.72 14.48 15.49
N THR A 345 21.71 15.31 15.58
CA THR A 345 21.77 16.44 16.47
C THR A 345 21.79 17.76 15.71
N LYS A 346 20.79 18.01 14.87
CA LYS A 346 20.51 19.41 14.52
C LYS A 346 19.23 19.85 15.22
N PRO A 347 19.30 20.91 16.03
CA PRO A 347 18.12 21.57 16.56
C PRO A 347 17.19 21.93 15.42
N GLY A 348 15.87 21.96 15.70
CA GLY A 348 14.89 22.49 14.75
C GLY A 348 15.29 23.88 14.28
N ASP A 349 14.84 24.24 13.08
CA ASP A 349 15.11 25.56 12.56
C ASP A 349 14.49 26.63 13.50
N ASP A 350 15.12 27.81 13.53
CA ASP A 350 14.74 28.94 14.39
C ASP A 350 13.31 29.47 14.14
N ARG A 351 12.56 28.82 13.25
CA ARG A 351 11.19 29.19 12.84
C ARG A 351 10.11 28.40 13.57
N GLY A 352 10.46 27.63 14.61
CA GLY A 352 9.47 26.94 15.46
C GLY A 352 8.75 25.77 14.80
N ARG A 353 9.23 25.28 13.66
CA ARG A 353 8.68 24.09 13.01
C ARG A 353 8.97 22.85 13.84
N PRO A 354 8.00 21.91 13.98
CA PRO A 354 8.24 20.69 14.73
C PRO A 354 9.42 19.95 14.09
N THR A 355 10.46 19.74 14.87
CA THR A 355 11.58 18.88 14.47
C THR A 355 11.08 17.44 14.48
N PRO A 356 11.33 16.63 13.44
CA PRO A 356 11.12 15.20 13.55
C PRO A 356 11.96 14.69 14.72
N VAL A 357 11.30 14.12 15.73
CA VAL A 357 12.02 13.48 16.83
C VAL A 357 12.63 12.20 16.26
N PRO A 358 13.95 12.03 16.30
CA PRO A 358 14.56 10.79 15.84
C PRO A 358 14.05 9.65 16.71
N CYS A 359 13.41 8.69 16.08
CA CYS A 359 12.98 7.49 16.76
C CYS A 359 14.21 6.59 16.97
N VAL A 360 14.82 6.66 18.14
CA VAL A 360 16.07 5.94 18.47
C VAL A 360 15.89 4.42 18.55
N ARG A 361 14.69 3.96 18.73
CA ARG A 361 14.17 2.59 18.47
C ARG A 361 12.65 2.61 18.59
N PRO A 362 11.93 1.85 17.79
CA PRO A 362 10.49 1.76 17.92
C PRO A 362 10.10 0.91 19.14
N ARG A 363 10.56 1.31 20.29
CA ARG A 363 10.14 0.82 21.59
C ARG A 363 10.08 2.01 22.52
N VAL A 364 8.89 2.55 22.67
CA VAL A 364 8.41 3.23 23.85
C VAL A 364 9.26 4.42 24.39
N HIS A 365 10.51 4.63 23.93
CA HIS A 365 11.37 5.70 24.43
C HIS A 365 12.02 6.47 23.29
N GLY A 366 11.83 7.77 23.22
CA GLY A 366 12.53 8.65 22.30
C GLY A 366 13.12 9.85 23.05
N PRO A 367 14.31 10.36 22.64
CA PRO A 367 14.85 11.60 23.21
C PRO A 367 14.00 12.77 22.77
N VAL A 368 13.59 13.60 23.72
CA VAL A 368 13.03 14.92 23.47
C VAL A 368 14.19 15.90 23.52
N HIS A 369 14.49 16.59 22.43
CA HIS A 369 15.55 17.58 22.41
C HIS A 369 15.28 18.69 23.45
N PRO A 370 16.26 19.05 24.28
CA PRO A 370 16.11 20.16 25.19
C PRO A 370 15.99 21.45 24.38
N ARG A 371 15.00 22.26 24.68
CA ARG A 371 15.09 23.68 24.35
C ARG A 371 16.27 24.26 25.12
N PRO A 372 17.06 25.18 24.57
CA PRO A 372 18.13 25.81 25.33
C PRO A 372 17.55 26.38 26.63
N ALA A 373 18.13 25.99 27.74
CA ALA A 373 17.63 26.24 29.07
C ALA A 373 17.67 27.73 29.40
N ARG A 374 16.50 28.34 29.49
CA ARG A 374 16.26 29.38 30.47
C ARG A 374 15.14 28.90 31.39
N PHE A 375 15.47 27.99 32.27
CA PHE A 375 14.56 27.55 33.31
C PHE A 375 14.65 28.50 34.50
N ARG A 376 13.66 29.40 34.67
CA ARG A 376 13.30 29.88 35.97
C ARG A 376 12.46 28.83 36.67
N ARG A 377 12.95 28.29 37.80
CA ARG A 377 12.20 27.43 38.70
C ARG A 377 10.84 28.09 39.04
N ARG A 378 9.77 27.52 38.55
CA ARG A 378 8.43 27.66 39.12
C ARG A 378 7.84 26.26 39.25
N THR A 379 7.74 25.80 40.48
CA THR A 379 6.97 24.64 40.92
C THR A 379 5.50 24.84 40.51
N ARG A 380 5.06 24.19 39.48
CA ARG A 380 3.64 23.93 39.17
C ARG A 380 3.50 22.59 38.51
N HIS A 381 2.48 21.83 38.94
CA HIS A 381 2.10 20.51 38.48
C HIS A 381 2.31 20.29 36.97
N PRO A 382 2.79 19.10 36.53
CA PRO A 382 3.04 18.83 35.12
C PRO A 382 1.72 18.81 34.36
N ARG A 383 1.47 19.85 33.58
CA ARG A 383 0.45 19.79 32.54
C ARG A 383 0.92 18.79 31.53
N ARG A 384 0.10 17.76 31.26
CA ARG A 384 0.27 16.81 30.16
C ARG A 384 0.54 17.59 28.88
N ARG A 385 1.72 17.47 28.31
CA ARG A 385 2.04 18.06 27.00
C ARG A 385 1.67 17.04 25.93
N GLN A 386 0.89 17.45 24.97
CA GLN A 386 0.67 16.70 23.75
C GLN A 386 1.97 16.74 22.93
N CYS A 387 2.41 15.58 22.47
CA CYS A 387 3.49 15.49 21.50
C CYS A 387 3.01 16.05 20.17
N GLY A 388 3.89 16.78 19.51
CA GLY A 388 3.63 17.24 18.16
C GLY A 388 3.31 16.06 17.23
N THR A 389 2.45 16.32 16.29
CA THR A 389 2.02 15.39 15.26
C THR A 389 3.21 14.91 14.44
N VAL A 390 3.44 13.61 14.38
CA VAL A 390 4.39 13.02 13.44
C VAL A 390 3.70 12.93 12.09
N ARG A 391 3.90 13.93 11.24
CA ARG A 391 3.49 13.86 9.84
C ARG A 391 4.51 13.00 9.09
N SER A 392 4.05 11.96 8.43
CA SER A 392 4.85 11.19 7.48
C SER A 392 5.04 12.02 6.21
N GLY A 393 6.04 12.89 6.21
CA GLY A 393 6.44 13.68 5.04
C GLY A 393 7.86 13.31 4.58
N PRO A 394 8.22 13.60 3.34
CA PRO A 394 9.55 13.28 2.83
C PRO A 394 10.60 14.12 3.56
N ARG A 395 11.66 13.48 4.01
CA ARG A 395 12.83 14.16 4.57
C ARG A 395 13.68 14.68 3.42
N ARG A 396 14.00 15.96 3.45
CA ARG A 396 15.07 16.52 2.60
C ARG A 396 16.40 15.88 3.02
N GLY A 397 17.13 15.29 2.07
CA GLY A 397 18.56 15.03 2.22
C GLY A 397 18.99 13.56 2.25
N LEU A 398 18.20 12.60 1.82
CA LEU A 398 18.66 11.22 1.62
C LEU A 398 19.37 11.10 0.27
N ARG A 399 20.71 11.12 0.30
CA ARG A 399 21.51 10.61 -0.80
C ARG A 399 21.24 9.11 -0.91
N ARG A 400 20.83 8.67 -2.11
CA ARG A 400 20.70 7.28 -2.60
C ARG A 400 20.61 6.23 -1.49
N ALA A 401 19.44 6.06 -0.91
CA ALA A 401 19.15 4.83 -0.19
C ALA A 401 18.87 3.73 -1.22
N ASP A 402 19.53 2.60 -1.06
CA ASP A 402 19.34 1.42 -1.90
C ASP A 402 17.85 1.11 -2.06
N SER A 403 17.38 1.09 -3.29
CA SER A 403 15.97 0.84 -3.65
C SER A 403 15.43 -0.48 -3.06
N ARG A 404 16.32 -1.42 -2.74
CA ARG A 404 15.99 -2.68 -2.06
C ARG A 404 15.48 -2.49 -0.63
N ARG A 405 15.90 -1.43 0.08
CA ARG A 405 15.45 -1.16 1.46
C ARG A 405 14.08 -0.47 1.49
N LEU A 406 13.78 0.37 0.51
CA LEU A 406 12.46 1.00 0.38
C LEU A 406 11.38 0.00 -0.06
N GLY A 407 11.75 -1.00 -0.88
CA GLY A 407 10.84 -2.08 -1.27
C GLY A 407 10.34 -2.92 -0.09
N THR A 408 11.17 -3.12 0.94
CA THR A 408 10.78 -3.85 2.16
C THR A 408 9.87 -3.03 3.07
N CYS A 409 10.04 -1.71 3.13
CA CYS A 409 9.14 -0.84 3.88
C CYS A 409 7.72 -0.83 3.29
N ARG A 410 7.59 -1.00 1.97
CA ARG A 410 6.30 -1.08 1.26
C ARG A 410 5.56 -2.41 1.46
N ARG A 411 6.24 -3.49 1.86
CA ARG A 411 5.61 -4.81 2.00
C ARG A 411 4.91 -5.04 3.34
N HIS A 412 5.11 -4.18 4.33
CA HIS A 412 4.62 -4.38 5.68
C HIS A 412 3.75 -3.25 6.22
N HIS A 413 3.05 -2.53 5.36
CA HIS A 413 1.92 -1.69 5.78
C HIS A 413 0.67 -2.54 6.07
N GLN A 414 0.86 -3.65 6.78
CA GLN A 414 -0.21 -4.19 7.58
C GLN A 414 -0.05 -3.56 8.96
N LEU A 415 -0.74 -2.46 9.21
CA LEU A 415 -1.21 -2.12 10.55
C LEU A 415 -2.21 -3.22 10.95
N ARG A 416 -1.71 -4.46 11.08
CA ARG A 416 -2.43 -5.46 11.83
C ARG A 416 -2.28 -5.06 13.28
N ASP A 417 -3.42 -4.99 13.94
CA ASP A 417 -3.55 -4.86 15.38
C ASP A 417 -3.42 -3.46 15.97
N LEU A 418 -4.21 -2.52 15.45
CA LEU A 418 -4.85 -1.57 16.35
C LEU A 418 -6.05 -2.30 16.96
N HIS A 419 -5.79 -3.13 17.95
CA HIS A 419 -6.74 -3.84 18.82
C HIS A 419 -8.11 -4.18 18.19
N LEU A 420 -8.14 -5.23 17.37
CA LEU A 420 -9.34 -6.06 17.28
C LEU A 420 -9.41 -6.88 18.58
N PRO A 421 -10.53 -6.95 19.27
CA PRO A 421 -10.72 -7.89 20.36
C PRO A 421 -10.50 -9.31 19.83
N ALA A 422 -9.75 -10.12 20.58
CA ALA A 422 -9.44 -11.50 20.24
C ALA A 422 -10.70 -12.24 19.78
N GLN A 423 -10.66 -12.74 18.57
CA GLN A 423 -11.64 -13.69 18.06
C GLN A 423 -11.49 -14.97 18.90
N PRO A 424 -12.59 -15.64 19.28
CA PRO A 424 -12.49 -16.94 19.92
C PRO A 424 -11.74 -17.89 18.99
N HIS A 425 -10.70 -18.53 19.50
CA HIS A 425 -9.91 -19.51 18.78
C HIS A 425 -10.81 -20.55 18.11
N PRO A 426 -10.62 -20.89 16.84
CA PRO A 426 -11.20 -22.08 16.25
C PRO A 426 -10.64 -23.29 17.01
N ALA A 427 -11.49 -24.26 17.29
CA ALA A 427 -11.14 -25.49 17.98
C ALA A 427 -9.92 -26.17 17.33
N PRO A 428 -9.05 -26.83 18.10
CA PRO A 428 -7.82 -27.41 17.58
C PRO A 428 -8.14 -28.47 16.52
N VAL A 429 -7.62 -28.26 15.32
CA VAL A 429 -7.62 -29.28 14.26
C VAL A 429 -6.78 -30.44 14.76
N ARG A 430 -7.40 -31.62 14.90
CA ARG A 430 -6.71 -32.86 15.25
C ARG A 430 -5.62 -33.13 14.22
N ALA A 431 -4.37 -33.14 14.67
CA ALA A 431 -3.24 -33.57 13.86
C ALA A 431 -3.39 -35.06 13.52
N CYS A 432 -3.56 -35.38 12.25
CA CYS A 432 -3.39 -36.72 11.73
C CYS A 432 -1.91 -37.09 11.81
N HIS A 433 -1.56 -38.03 12.68
CA HIS A 433 -0.24 -38.62 12.77
C HIS A 433 0.04 -39.46 11.51
N GLY A 434 0.72 -38.89 10.53
CA GLY A 434 1.34 -39.59 9.42
C GLY A 434 2.72 -40.09 9.85
N ARG A 435 2.93 -41.43 9.86
CA ARG A 435 4.23 -42.07 10.15
C ARG A 435 5.28 -41.60 9.14
N ILE A 436 6.33 -40.95 9.61
CA ILE A 436 7.54 -40.68 8.83
C ILE A 436 8.38 -41.96 8.82
N VAL A 437 8.42 -42.63 7.67
CA VAL A 437 9.37 -43.72 7.38
C VAL A 437 10.72 -43.08 7.05
N ARG A 438 11.68 -43.19 7.97
CA ARG A 438 13.08 -42.82 7.71
C ARG A 438 13.70 -43.82 6.73
N ARG A 439 14.05 -43.40 5.53
CA ARG A 439 15.00 -44.11 4.66
C ARG A 439 16.39 -43.51 4.87
N GLY A 440 17.35 -44.39 5.19
CA GLY A 440 18.75 -44.06 5.40
C GLY A 440 19.49 -43.63 4.13
N PRO A 441 20.72 -43.11 4.24
CA PRO A 441 21.44 -42.50 3.14
C PRO A 441 21.99 -43.53 2.17
N ARG A 442 21.72 -43.37 0.87
CA ARG A 442 22.44 -44.08 -0.19
C ARG A 442 23.66 -43.27 -0.63
N GLN A 443 24.81 -43.95 -0.63
CA GLN A 443 26.10 -43.48 -1.07
C GLN A 443 26.06 -43.02 -2.54
N ALA A 444 26.63 -41.83 -2.82
CA ALA A 444 26.89 -41.30 -4.14
C ALA A 444 28.16 -41.92 -4.72
N ARG A 445 28.14 -42.38 -5.96
CA ARG A 445 29.30 -42.65 -6.82
C ARG A 445 29.58 -41.47 -7.74
N PRO A 446 30.84 -41.15 -8.04
CA PRO A 446 31.19 -39.99 -8.86
C PRO A 446 31.10 -40.31 -10.35
N GLY A 447 30.45 -39.43 -11.12
CA GLY A 447 30.37 -39.46 -12.59
C GLY A 447 30.72 -38.13 -13.21
N LYS A 448 31.81 -38.11 -13.89
CA LYS A 448 32.46 -37.24 -14.88
C LYS A 448 31.64 -36.11 -15.51
N HIS A 449 32.23 -34.91 -15.47
CA HIS A 449 31.88 -33.76 -16.31
C HIS A 449 32.16 -33.98 -17.79
N PRO A 450 31.44 -33.33 -18.68
CA PRO A 450 32.00 -32.89 -19.96
C PRO A 450 32.06 -31.35 -20.01
N VAL A 451 33.20 -30.91 -20.54
CA VAL A 451 33.60 -29.57 -20.91
C VAL A 451 32.90 -29.17 -22.21
N ILE A 452 32.58 -27.90 -22.25
CA ILE A 452 32.00 -27.09 -23.34
C ILE A 452 32.97 -26.97 -24.55
N PRO A 453 32.50 -26.66 -25.73
CA PRO A 453 32.80 -25.32 -26.23
C PRO A 453 31.60 -24.37 -26.28
#